data_a92f05dcbed98d51fac79568217ce72f
#
_entry.id   a92f05dcbed98d51fac79568217ce72f
#
_cell.length_a   1.000
_cell.length_b   1.000
_cell.length_c   1.000
_cell.angle_alpha   90.00
_cell.angle_beta   90.00
_cell.angle_gamma   90.00
#
_symmetry.space_group_name_H-M   'P 1'
#
loop_
_entity.id
_entity.type
_entity.pdbx_description
1 polymer ?
#
loop_
_entity_poly.entity_id
_entity_poly.type
_entity_poly.pdbx_seq_one_letter_code
_entity_poly.pdbx_strand_id
1 'polypeptide(L)'
;MDTRRTLLLALCIIPLMIQFVPITNASLAQTDGNRDYWPTNEWLVSPPEDHGLNSGILNQIDTSITENNIQINSVIVVSDGYIVYEKYYHAWTQYMAHTIQSCTKSFMSALIGIAIDEGYIDNVSQRVLDFFPNYTIDNWDPRKENITIERLLTMSSGLEWHEVDIPYSDPLNDLFAMYRSSNMWQYVLNRPMEYDPGAHWSYNSGGIELLAGIIEQATGYSIVDFAKEFLFDPIGIDYFSWWYVPASGQYGCSGGLNLRPRDMARFGYLYLNGGTWNDTQVISSEWVNVSTQMYYDTGSWHHYGYTWWGVPGYTFYEATGHYEQKIYVLPEEDIVVVFTGNIPDEDWHPTDYFVMEYVINAKLEGGRLDNLLIINLSLLLVIVLPIPAIAIRRRYS
;
A
#
# COMPACT_ATOMS: atom_id res chain seq x y z
N MET A 1 73.72 18.34 5.62
CA MET A 1 73.58 16.91 5.30
C MET A 1 72.40 16.40 6.13
N ASP A 2 71.23 16.35 5.54
CA ASP A 2 70.07 15.74 6.22
C ASP A 2 69.11 15.24 5.13
N THR A 3 69.01 13.93 5.01
CA THR A 3 68.24 13.22 4.01
C THR A 3 66.90 12.85 4.58
N ARG A 4 65.86 13.62 4.28
CA ARG A 4 64.46 13.23 4.55
C ARG A 4 63.95 12.28 3.46
N ARG A 5 63.74 11.04 3.83
CA ARG A 5 63.02 10.05 3.00
C ARG A 5 61.52 10.33 3.05
N THR A 6 60.97 10.70 1.91
CA THR A 6 59.54 10.82 1.69
C THR A 6 58.98 9.44 1.32
N LEU A 7 58.15 8.86 2.18
CA LEU A 7 57.40 7.62 1.91
C LEU A 7 56.13 7.98 1.13
N LEU A 8 56.06 7.64 -0.14
CA LEU A 8 54.84 7.71 -0.94
C LEU A 8 53.99 6.45 -0.63
N LEU A 9 52.89 6.62 0.06
CA LEU A 9 51.81 5.61 0.14
C LEU A 9 50.96 5.71 -1.12
N ALA A 10 51.12 4.74 -2.01
CA ALA A 10 50.20 4.56 -3.14
C ALA A 10 48.90 3.90 -2.63
N LEU A 11 47.84 4.68 -2.49
CA LEU A 11 46.48 4.16 -2.30
C LEU A 11 45.99 3.58 -3.62
N CYS A 12 46.00 2.26 -3.74
CA CYS A 12 45.29 1.57 -4.81
C CYS A 12 43.79 1.69 -4.55
N ILE A 13 43.12 2.62 -5.24
CA ILE A 13 41.66 2.65 -5.33
C ILE A 13 41.25 1.55 -6.31
N ILE A 14 40.75 0.44 -5.81
CA ILE A 14 40.09 -0.58 -6.61
C ILE A 14 38.65 -0.06 -6.89
N PRO A 15 38.29 0.21 -8.15
CA PRO A 15 36.90 0.54 -8.45
C PRO A 15 36.05 -0.71 -8.23
N LEU A 16 35.17 -0.67 -7.20
CA LEU A 16 34.11 -1.67 -7.00
C LEU A 16 33.14 -1.51 -8.18
N MET A 17 33.28 -2.33 -9.19
CA MET A 17 32.24 -2.46 -10.22
C MET A 17 31.04 -3.13 -9.58
N ILE A 18 30.06 -2.33 -9.20
CA ILE A 18 28.73 -2.83 -8.89
C ILE A 18 28.15 -3.32 -10.22
N GLN A 19 28.17 -4.61 -10.43
CA GLN A 19 27.40 -5.22 -11.51
C GLN A 19 25.92 -5.10 -11.12
N PHE A 20 25.18 -4.26 -11.83
CA PHE A 20 23.74 -4.30 -11.85
C PHE A 20 23.32 -5.68 -12.38
N VAL A 21 22.94 -6.57 -11.51
CA VAL A 21 22.20 -7.76 -11.88
C VAL A 21 20.80 -7.25 -12.28
N PRO A 22 20.35 -7.47 -13.53
CA PRO A 22 18.97 -7.11 -13.86
C PRO A 22 18.06 -7.92 -12.96
N ILE A 23 17.14 -7.25 -12.29
CA ILE A 23 16.05 -7.89 -11.54
C ILE A 23 15.26 -8.65 -12.61
N THR A 24 15.51 -9.94 -12.73
CA THR A 24 14.63 -10.82 -13.50
C THR A 24 13.31 -10.80 -12.76
N ASN A 25 12.23 -10.42 -13.46
CA ASN A 25 10.87 -10.52 -13.00
C ASN A 25 10.69 -11.91 -12.37
N ALA A 26 10.71 -11.97 -11.04
CA ALA A 26 10.24 -13.15 -10.34
C ALA A 26 8.73 -13.23 -10.70
N SER A 27 8.39 -14.18 -11.56
CA SER A 27 6.99 -14.57 -11.72
C SER A 27 6.51 -14.86 -10.30
N LEU A 28 5.48 -14.12 -9.85
CA LEU A 28 4.83 -14.41 -8.58
C LEU A 28 4.58 -15.92 -8.58
N ALA A 29 5.02 -16.60 -7.54
CA ALA A 29 4.75 -18.02 -7.36
C ALA A 29 3.22 -18.14 -7.37
N GLN A 30 2.68 -18.59 -8.50
CA GLN A 30 1.27 -18.91 -8.63
C GLN A 30 1.09 -20.11 -7.72
N THR A 31 0.50 -19.90 -6.54
CA THR A 31 0.05 -21.01 -5.71
C THR A 31 -0.89 -21.82 -6.60
N ASP A 32 -0.60 -23.10 -6.78
CA ASP A 32 -1.49 -24.01 -7.52
C ASP A 32 -2.86 -23.87 -6.88
N GLY A 33 -3.84 -23.29 -7.62
CA GLY A 33 -5.10 -22.72 -7.10
C GLY A 33 -6.06 -23.71 -6.44
N ASN A 34 -5.55 -24.78 -5.84
CA ASN A 34 -6.32 -25.78 -5.12
C ASN A 34 -6.21 -25.50 -3.61
N ARG A 35 -7.02 -24.56 -3.12
CA ARG A 35 -7.18 -24.34 -1.68
C ARG A 35 -8.22 -25.33 -1.15
N ASP A 36 -7.91 -26.00 -0.07
CA ASP A 36 -8.85 -26.92 0.59
C ASP A 36 -10.03 -26.18 1.21
N TYR A 37 -9.89 -24.86 1.44
CA TYR A 37 -10.87 -24.05 2.13
C TYR A 37 -10.78 -22.59 1.70
N TRP A 38 -11.97 -21.93 1.62
CA TRP A 38 -12.13 -20.51 1.37
C TRP A 38 -12.93 -19.84 2.48
N PRO A 39 -12.46 -18.75 3.10
CA PRO A 39 -13.12 -18.10 4.24
C PRO A 39 -14.28 -17.19 3.80
N THR A 40 -15.16 -17.67 2.92
CA THR A 40 -16.30 -16.87 2.40
C THR A 40 -17.29 -16.51 3.49
N ASN A 41 -17.66 -17.47 4.33
CA ASN A 41 -18.60 -17.22 5.45
C ASN A 41 -17.82 -16.80 6.70
N GLU A 42 -16.92 -17.65 7.17
CA GLU A 42 -16.15 -17.47 8.40
C GLU A 42 -14.70 -17.86 8.18
N TRP A 43 -13.79 -17.25 8.93
CA TRP A 43 -12.40 -17.66 9.01
C TRP A 43 -12.28 -18.85 9.96
N LEU A 44 -11.65 -19.94 9.51
CA LEU A 44 -11.17 -20.98 10.39
C LEU A 44 -9.86 -20.55 11.05
N VAL A 45 -9.69 -21.00 12.30
CA VAL A 45 -8.48 -20.75 13.08
C VAL A 45 -7.70 -22.05 13.23
N SER A 46 -6.39 -22.01 13.08
CA SER A 46 -5.50 -23.17 13.21
C SER A 46 -4.24 -22.76 13.99
N PRO A 47 -3.60 -23.70 14.71
CA PRO A 47 -2.30 -23.45 15.33
C PRO A 47 -1.24 -23.04 14.30
N PRO A 48 -0.36 -22.07 14.58
CA PRO A 48 0.72 -21.68 13.68
C PRO A 48 1.62 -22.84 13.24
N GLU A 49 1.85 -23.77 14.14
CA GLU A 49 2.71 -24.93 13.91
C GLU A 49 2.19 -25.87 12.79
N ASP A 50 0.86 -25.97 12.65
CA ASP A 50 0.23 -26.77 11.59
C ASP A 50 0.48 -26.17 10.18
N HIS A 51 0.92 -24.91 10.14
CA HIS A 51 1.22 -24.12 8.93
C HIS A 51 2.71 -23.76 8.80
N GLY A 52 3.57 -24.45 9.57
CA GLY A 52 5.02 -24.25 9.52
C GLY A 52 5.48 -22.90 10.10
N LEU A 53 4.74 -22.31 11.04
CA LEU A 53 5.12 -21.10 11.75
C LEU A 53 5.39 -21.38 13.23
N ASN A 54 6.38 -20.70 13.79
CA ASN A 54 6.72 -20.79 15.20
C ASN A 54 5.89 -19.78 16.02
N SER A 55 4.94 -20.30 16.83
CA SER A 55 4.09 -19.46 17.70
C SER A 55 4.87 -18.65 18.73
N GLY A 56 6.01 -19.17 19.19
CA GLY A 56 6.87 -18.45 20.14
C GLY A 56 7.47 -17.18 19.54
N ILE A 57 7.81 -17.20 18.23
CA ILE A 57 8.28 -16.02 17.51
C ILE A 57 7.11 -15.05 17.25
N LEU A 58 5.95 -15.54 16.77
CA LEU A 58 4.79 -14.70 16.55
C LEU A 58 4.32 -14.00 17.84
N ASN A 59 4.41 -14.67 19.00
CA ASN A 59 4.05 -14.07 20.28
C ASN A 59 4.98 -12.92 20.71
N GLN A 60 6.15 -12.75 20.09
CA GLN A 60 7.00 -11.57 20.35
C GLN A 60 6.33 -10.27 19.84
N ILE A 61 5.42 -10.36 18.86
CA ILE A 61 4.58 -9.22 18.45
C ILE A 61 3.73 -8.75 19.63
N ASP A 62 3.01 -9.67 20.29
CA ASP A 62 2.19 -9.38 21.47
C ASP A 62 3.02 -8.80 22.61
N THR A 63 4.16 -9.40 22.90
CA THR A 63 5.11 -8.92 23.90
C THR A 63 5.58 -7.50 23.60
N SER A 64 5.99 -7.24 22.35
CA SER A 64 6.46 -5.93 21.94
C SER A 64 5.36 -4.86 22.03
N ILE A 65 4.14 -5.18 21.63
CA ILE A 65 3.00 -4.26 21.71
C ILE A 65 2.66 -3.93 23.16
N THR A 66 2.56 -4.96 24.01
CA THR A 66 2.08 -4.80 25.39
C THR A 66 3.13 -4.16 26.29
N GLU A 67 4.39 -4.59 26.22
CA GLU A 67 5.47 -4.06 27.08
C GLU A 67 5.84 -2.61 26.73
N ASN A 68 5.75 -2.22 25.45
CA ASN A 68 6.06 -0.86 25.01
C ASN A 68 4.81 0.02 24.84
N ASN A 69 3.62 -0.48 25.18
CA ASN A 69 2.34 0.23 25.05
C ASN A 69 2.15 0.82 23.64
N ILE A 70 2.50 0.04 22.61
CA ILE A 70 2.36 0.45 21.21
C ILE A 70 0.87 0.51 20.85
N GLN A 71 0.45 1.59 20.18
CA GLN A 71 -0.97 1.85 19.87
C GLN A 71 -1.44 1.06 18.64
N ILE A 72 -1.17 -0.24 18.61
CA ILE A 72 -1.76 -1.21 17.68
C ILE A 72 -3.09 -1.69 18.27
N ASN A 73 -4.14 -1.74 17.45
CA ASN A 73 -5.48 -2.13 17.84
C ASN A 73 -5.77 -3.61 17.54
N SER A 74 -5.23 -4.13 16.44
CA SER A 74 -5.35 -5.53 16.07
C SER A 74 -4.17 -6.02 15.23
N VAL A 75 -3.90 -7.32 15.32
CA VAL A 75 -2.96 -8.06 14.48
C VAL A 75 -3.64 -9.34 14.02
N ILE A 76 -3.63 -9.62 12.71
CA ILE A 76 -4.07 -10.89 12.14
C ILE A 76 -2.96 -11.42 11.24
N VAL A 77 -2.61 -12.70 11.37
CA VAL A 77 -1.77 -13.43 10.41
C VAL A 77 -2.59 -14.58 9.85
N VAL A 78 -2.67 -14.63 8.54
CA VAL A 78 -3.29 -15.71 7.77
C VAL A 78 -2.18 -16.50 7.07
N SER A 79 -2.22 -17.83 7.16
CA SER A 79 -1.37 -18.74 6.38
C SER A 79 -2.22 -19.89 5.86
N ASP A 80 -2.01 -20.30 4.60
CA ASP A 80 -2.77 -21.37 3.93
C ASP A 80 -4.32 -21.18 3.99
N GLY A 81 -4.79 -19.94 4.14
CA GLY A 81 -6.22 -19.62 4.27
C GLY A 81 -6.77 -19.71 5.69
N TYR A 82 -5.98 -20.00 6.70
CA TYR A 82 -6.38 -20.04 8.10
C TYR A 82 -5.84 -18.85 8.86
N ILE A 83 -6.62 -18.33 9.81
CA ILE A 83 -6.07 -17.40 10.80
C ILE A 83 -5.20 -18.22 11.75
N VAL A 84 -3.89 -17.98 11.72
CA VAL A 84 -2.90 -18.65 12.56
C VAL A 84 -2.47 -17.80 13.75
N TYR A 85 -2.73 -16.50 13.71
CA TYR A 85 -2.49 -15.58 14.81
C TYR A 85 -3.49 -14.44 14.76
N GLU A 86 -4.12 -14.12 15.89
CA GLU A 86 -5.10 -13.04 15.99
C GLU A 86 -5.10 -12.45 17.39
N LYS A 87 -4.91 -11.14 17.48
CA LYS A 87 -4.91 -10.38 18.74
C LYS A 87 -5.63 -9.05 18.57
N TYR A 88 -6.27 -8.61 19.64
CA TYR A 88 -6.96 -7.32 19.75
C TYR A 88 -6.54 -6.63 21.03
N TYR A 89 -6.30 -5.32 20.96
CA TYR A 89 -5.79 -4.50 22.06
C TYR A 89 -6.72 -3.31 22.32
N HIS A 90 -6.52 -2.61 23.44
CA HIS A 90 -7.20 -1.35 23.77
C HIS A 90 -8.74 -1.41 23.65
N ALA A 91 -9.37 -2.52 24.08
CA ALA A 91 -10.80 -2.80 23.98
C ALA A 91 -11.35 -2.96 22.54
N TRP A 92 -10.53 -3.05 21.52
CA TRP A 92 -10.96 -3.42 20.18
C TRP A 92 -11.30 -4.91 20.09
N THR A 93 -12.18 -5.25 19.15
CA THR A 93 -12.62 -6.64 18.92
C THR A 93 -12.73 -6.93 17.43
N GLN A 94 -12.83 -8.20 17.07
CA GLN A 94 -13.01 -8.66 15.68
C GLN A 94 -14.25 -8.08 14.97
N TYR A 95 -15.24 -7.58 15.73
CA TYR A 95 -16.49 -7.04 15.19
C TYR A 95 -16.43 -5.53 14.93
N MET A 96 -15.40 -4.85 15.39
CA MET A 96 -15.27 -3.41 15.27
C MET A 96 -14.57 -3.06 13.96
N ALA A 97 -15.21 -2.21 13.15
CA ALA A 97 -14.61 -1.70 11.94
C ALA A 97 -13.68 -0.52 12.25
N HIS A 98 -12.60 -0.44 11.51
CA HIS A 98 -11.65 0.67 11.50
C HIS A 98 -11.80 1.47 10.23
N THR A 99 -11.60 2.78 10.28
CA THR A 99 -11.29 3.56 9.08
C THR A 99 -9.91 3.11 8.60
N ILE A 100 -9.87 2.44 7.45
CA ILE A 100 -8.62 1.85 6.95
C ILE A 100 -7.72 2.87 6.27
N GLN A 101 -8.10 4.14 6.31
CA GLN A 101 -7.34 5.25 5.77
C GLN A 101 -6.89 4.97 4.32
N SER A 102 -5.65 5.29 3.97
CA SER A 102 -5.15 5.15 2.59
C SER A 102 -5.04 3.71 2.09
N CYS A 103 -5.21 2.67 2.91
CA CYS A 103 -5.44 1.32 2.40
C CYS A 103 -6.65 1.28 1.43
N THR A 104 -7.62 2.19 1.59
CA THR A 104 -8.75 2.38 0.66
C THR A 104 -8.30 2.52 -0.80
N LYS A 105 -7.12 3.12 -1.05
CA LYS A 105 -6.60 3.33 -2.40
C LYS A 105 -6.33 2.01 -3.12
N SER A 106 -5.85 0.99 -2.41
CA SER A 106 -5.61 -0.35 -3.00
C SER A 106 -6.92 -1.05 -3.36
N PHE A 107 -7.99 -0.80 -2.61
CA PHE A 107 -9.34 -1.22 -3.00
C PHE A 107 -9.80 -0.48 -4.26
N MET A 108 -9.55 0.82 -4.36
CA MET A 108 -9.87 1.59 -5.58
C MET A 108 -9.11 1.07 -6.82
N SER A 109 -7.83 0.68 -6.66
CA SER A 109 -7.08 0.01 -7.72
C SER A 109 -7.75 -1.28 -8.15
N ALA A 110 -8.15 -2.13 -7.19
CA ALA A 110 -8.87 -3.37 -7.48
C ALA A 110 -10.16 -3.11 -8.26
N LEU A 111 -10.94 -2.10 -7.88
CA LEU A 111 -12.19 -1.74 -8.57
C LEU A 111 -11.95 -1.24 -10.01
N ILE A 112 -10.86 -0.55 -10.29
CA ILE A 112 -10.46 -0.21 -11.66
C ILE A 112 -10.13 -1.48 -12.45
N GLY A 113 -9.40 -2.43 -11.86
CA GLY A 113 -9.12 -3.72 -12.50
C GLY A 113 -10.39 -4.48 -12.84
N ILE A 114 -11.32 -4.57 -11.89
CA ILE A 114 -12.63 -5.20 -12.10
C ILE A 114 -13.41 -4.47 -13.20
N ALA A 115 -13.42 -3.14 -13.22
CA ALA A 115 -14.12 -2.37 -14.27
C ALA A 115 -13.51 -2.62 -15.66
N ILE A 116 -12.23 -2.92 -15.76
CA ILE A 116 -11.57 -3.33 -17.01
C ILE A 116 -11.96 -4.78 -17.36
N ASP A 117 -11.91 -5.69 -16.40
CA ASP A 117 -12.25 -7.11 -16.58
C ASP A 117 -13.72 -7.28 -17.05
N GLU A 118 -14.64 -6.45 -16.51
CA GLU A 118 -16.06 -6.41 -16.88
C GLU A 118 -16.34 -5.61 -18.16
N GLY A 119 -15.31 -5.00 -18.77
CA GLY A 119 -15.43 -4.27 -20.05
C GLY A 119 -16.08 -2.89 -19.96
N TYR A 120 -16.20 -2.30 -18.76
CA TYR A 120 -16.65 -0.92 -18.57
C TYR A 120 -15.57 0.11 -18.90
N ILE A 121 -14.31 -0.28 -18.74
CA ILE A 121 -13.11 0.50 -19.06
C ILE A 121 -12.26 -0.35 -20.00
N ASP A 122 -11.75 0.25 -21.09
CA ASP A 122 -10.98 -0.53 -22.09
C ASP A 122 -9.59 -0.92 -21.53
N ASN A 123 -8.88 0.02 -20.92
CA ASN A 123 -7.56 -0.18 -20.34
C ASN A 123 -7.06 1.06 -19.59
N VAL A 124 -5.95 0.93 -18.87
CA VAL A 124 -5.34 2.02 -18.06
C VAL A 124 -4.78 3.19 -18.86
N SER A 125 -4.62 3.05 -20.19
CA SER A 125 -4.12 4.12 -21.07
C SER A 125 -5.24 5.09 -21.49
N GLN A 126 -6.51 4.81 -21.17
CA GLN A 126 -7.60 5.75 -21.43
C GLN A 126 -7.37 7.06 -20.69
N ARG A 127 -7.70 8.16 -21.38
CA ARG A 127 -7.51 9.50 -20.83
C ARG A 127 -8.58 9.81 -19.79
N VAL A 128 -8.17 10.41 -18.70
CA VAL A 128 -9.07 10.81 -17.61
C VAL A 128 -10.18 11.73 -18.12
N LEU A 129 -9.85 12.70 -18.98
CA LEU A 129 -10.82 13.68 -19.47
C LEU A 129 -11.94 13.09 -20.35
N ASP A 130 -11.75 11.91 -20.93
CA ASP A 130 -12.78 11.23 -21.72
C ASP A 130 -13.99 10.82 -20.86
N PHE A 131 -13.80 10.66 -19.54
CA PHE A 131 -14.85 10.36 -18.57
C PHE A 131 -15.54 11.60 -17.98
N PHE A 132 -14.99 12.80 -18.21
CA PHE A 132 -15.51 14.07 -17.68
C PHE A 132 -15.86 15.10 -18.77
N PRO A 133 -16.60 14.73 -19.85
CA PRO A 133 -16.81 15.60 -21.02
C PRO A 133 -17.62 16.87 -20.70
N ASN A 134 -18.37 16.86 -19.60
CA ASN A 134 -19.22 17.98 -19.20
C ASN A 134 -18.57 18.91 -18.18
N TYR A 135 -17.32 18.65 -17.81
CA TYR A 135 -16.60 19.46 -16.84
C TYR A 135 -15.85 20.61 -17.53
N THR A 136 -15.98 21.81 -17.02
CA THR A 136 -15.18 22.95 -17.45
C THR A 136 -13.93 23.04 -16.57
N ILE A 137 -12.76 23.12 -17.19
CA ILE A 137 -11.48 23.15 -16.47
C ILE A 137 -10.95 24.57 -16.43
N ASP A 138 -10.95 25.20 -15.25
CA ASP A 138 -10.57 26.62 -15.09
C ASP A 138 -9.08 26.85 -15.37
N ASN A 139 -8.20 25.95 -14.92
CA ASN A 139 -6.76 26.01 -15.15
C ASN A 139 -6.37 25.05 -16.29
N TRP A 140 -6.87 25.34 -17.50
CA TRP A 140 -6.58 24.54 -18.67
C TRP A 140 -5.08 24.54 -19.01
N ASP A 141 -4.54 23.34 -19.19
CA ASP A 141 -3.19 23.10 -19.69
C ASP A 141 -3.28 21.89 -20.65
N PRO A 142 -2.71 21.95 -21.88
CA PRO A 142 -2.81 20.85 -22.83
C PRO A 142 -2.20 19.53 -22.34
N ARG A 143 -1.31 19.56 -21.35
CA ARG A 143 -0.76 18.35 -20.74
C ARG A 143 -1.83 17.51 -20.04
N LYS A 144 -2.94 18.12 -19.58
CA LYS A 144 -4.07 17.41 -18.96
C LYS A 144 -4.71 16.39 -19.90
N GLU A 145 -4.64 16.58 -21.21
CA GLU A 145 -5.11 15.61 -22.20
C GLU A 145 -4.31 14.28 -22.19
N ASN A 146 -3.12 14.29 -21.61
CA ASN A 146 -2.25 13.12 -21.53
C ASN A 146 -2.30 12.43 -20.14
N ILE A 147 -3.13 12.91 -19.22
CA ILE A 147 -3.36 12.22 -17.95
C ILE A 147 -4.22 10.98 -18.22
N THR A 148 -3.69 9.80 -17.96
CA THR A 148 -4.36 8.52 -18.09
C THR A 148 -4.76 7.95 -16.74
N ILE A 149 -5.60 6.91 -16.74
CA ILE A 149 -5.93 6.13 -15.52
C ILE A 149 -4.65 5.61 -14.86
N GLU A 150 -3.68 5.11 -15.66
CA GLU A 150 -2.39 4.67 -15.13
C GLU A 150 -1.66 5.77 -14.34
N ARG A 151 -1.69 7.02 -14.83
CA ARG A 151 -1.03 8.15 -14.17
C ARG A 151 -1.67 8.51 -12.82
N LEU A 152 -2.97 8.26 -12.68
CA LEU A 152 -3.66 8.39 -11.38
C LEU A 152 -3.26 7.24 -10.43
N LEU A 153 -3.31 6.00 -10.91
CA LEU A 153 -2.95 4.80 -10.15
C LEU A 153 -1.50 4.83 -9.63
N THR A 154 -0.59 5.35 -10.43
CA THR A 154 0.84 5.45 -10.11
C THR A 154 1.23 6.74 -9.39
N MET A 155 0.28 7.60 -9.02
CA MET A 155 0.58 8.91 -8.38
C MET A 155 1.53 9.78 -9.22
N SER A 156 1.36 9.77 -10.55
CA SER A 156 2.24 10.49 -11.49
C SER A 156 1.47 11.35 -12.49
N SER A 157 0.30 11.86 -12.10
CA SER A 157 -0.57 12.69 -12.95
C SER A 157 0.08 13.99 -13.40
N GLY A 158 1.05 14.50 -12.65
CA GLY A 158 1.68 15.80 -12.89
C GLY A 158 0.86 17.01 -12.42
N LEU A 159 -0.32 16.79 -11.83
CA LEU A 159 -1.09 17.87 -11.18
C LEU A 159 -0.34 18.38 -9.94
N GLU A 160 -0.34 19.70 -9.76
CA GLU A 160 0.12 20.32 -8.53
C GLU A 160 -0.75 19.85 -7.36
N TRP A 161 -0.10 19.33 -6.29
CA TRP A 161 -0.84 18.77 -5.17
C TRP A 161 -0.03 18.82 -3.88
N HIS A 162 -0.55 19.54 -2.90
CA HIS A 162 0.07 19.75 -1.58
C HIS A 162 -0.72 18.98 -0.52
N GLU A 163 -0.26 17.79 -0.17
CA GLU A 163 -0.93 16.94 0.81
C GLU A 163 0.03 16.52 1.93
N VAL A 164 1.20 15.96 1.58
CA VAL A 164 2.14 15.41 2.57
C VAL A 164 3.13 16.45 3.10
N ASP A 165 3.28 17.55 2.44
CA ASP A 165 4.15 18.69 2.79
C ASP A 165 3.44 19.74 3.68
N ILE A 166 2.12 19.68 3.77
CA ILE A 166 1.27 20.58 4.56
C ILE A 166 0.45 19.73 5.55
N PRO A 167 0.31 20.14 6.84
CA PRO A 167 -0.50 19.40 7.79
C PRO A 167 -1.94 19.16 7.29
N TYR A 168 -2.48 17.98 7.50
CA TYR A 168 -3.84 17.60 7.05
C TYR A 168 -4.97 18.47 7.63
N SER A 169 -4.73 19.19 8.73
CA SER A 169 -5.67 20.13 9.33
C SER A 169 -5.57 21.57 8.76
N ASP A 170 -4.57 21.84 7.92
CA ASP A 170 -4.36 23.16 7.34
C ASP A 170 -5.29 23.38 6.14
N PRO A 171 -6.00 24.52 6.06
CA PRO A 171 -6.83 24.85 4.90
C PRO A 171 -6.10 24.94 3.56
N LEU A 172 -4.78 25.07 3.57
CA LEU A 172 -3.94 25.06 2.35
C LEU A 172 -3.60 23.64 1.90
N ASN A 173 -3.87 22.62 2.71
CA ASN A 173 -3.73 21.22 2.29
C ASN A 173 -4.80 20.88 1.25
N ASP A 174 -4.39 20.37 0.09
CA ASP A 174 -5.29 20.12 -1.03
C ASP A 174 -6.34 19.05 -0.72
N LEU A 175 -6.00 18.02 0.05
CA LEU A 175 -6.97 17.00 0.49
C LEU A 175 -8.05 17.64 1.39
N PHE A 176 -7.65 18.48 2.35
CA PHE A 176 -8.57 19.18 3.22
C PHE A 176 -9.49 20.12 2.42
N ALA A 177 -8.92 20.89 1.49
CA ALA A 177 -9.67 21.83 0.64
C ALA A 177 -10.64 21.09 -0.31
N MET A 178 -10.19 19.97 -0.92
CA MET A 178 -11.00 19.13 -1.78
C MET A 178 -12.25 18.60 -1.06
N TYR A 179 -12.10 18.05 0.14
CA TYR A 179 -13.23 17.52 0.92
C TYR A 179 -14.22 18.59 1.39
N ARG A 180 -13.86 19.87 1.32
CA ARG A 180 -14.75 21.01 1.60
C ARG A 180 -15.33 21.63 0.34
N SER A 181 -14.92 21.19 -0.83
CA SER A 181 -15.46 21.67 -2.10
C SER A 181 -16.86 21.11 -2.36
N SER A 182 -17.61 21.79 -3.21
CA SER A 182 -18.94 21.35 -3.64
C SER A 182 -18.89 20.21 -4.68
N ASN A 183 -17.72 19.92 -5.25
CA ASN A 183 -17.47 18.82 -6.19
C ASN A 183 -15.98 18.48 -6.17
N MET A 184 -15.64 17.31 -5.62
CA MET A 184 -14.24 16.88 -5.47
C MET A 184 -13.56 16.66 -6.82
N TRP A 185 -14.27 16.07 -7.79
CA TRP A 185 -13.71 15.82 -9.13
C TRP A 185 -13.38 17.13 -9.85
N GLN A 186 -14.30 18.12 -9.79
CA GLN A 186 -14.05 19.45 -10.36
C GLN A 186 -12.86 20.15 -9.69
N TYR A 187 -12.74 20.00 -8.36
CA TYR A 187 -11.61 20.55 -7.62
C TYR A 187 -10.28 20.02 -8.16
N VAL A 188 -10.18 18.68 -8.33
CA VAL A 188 -8.96 18.03 -8.82
C VAL A 188 -8.69 18.38 -10.28
N LEU A 189 -9.69 18.34 -11.14
CA LEU A 189 -9.56 18.71 -12.56
C LEU A 189 -9.10 20.16 -12.76
N ASN A 190 -9.44 21.06 -11.82
CA ASN A 190 -9.04 22.45 -11.84
C ASN A 190 -7.61 22.69 -11.30
N ARG A 191 -6.93 21.69 -10.71
CA ARG A 191 -5.54 21.88 -10.24
C ARG A 191 -4.61 22.21 -11.40
N PRO A 192 -3.62 23.12 -11.22
CA PRO A 192 -2.61 23.40 -12.23
C PRO A 192 -1.76 22.15 -12.57
N MET A 193 -1.07 22.20 -13.68
CA MET A 193 -0.03 21.21 -14.01
C MET A 193 1.32 21.70 -13.51
N GLU A 194 1.96 20.90 -12.67
CA GLU A 194 3.33 21.14 -12.20
C GLU A 194 4.36 20.39 -13.07
N TYR A 195 4.10 19.11 -13.35
CA TYR A 195 4.96 18.24 -14.16
C TYR A 195 4.22 17.72 -15.40
N ASP A 196 4.97 17.17 -16.34
CA ASP A 196 4.38 16.35 -17.40
C ASP A 196 3.87 15.03 -16.80
N PRO A 197 2.71 14.50 -17.27
CA PRO A 197 2.19 13.23 -16.80
C PRO A 197 3.23 12.10 -16.95
N GLY A 198 3.49 11.40 -15.86
CA GLY A 198 4.47 10.32 -15.78
C GLY A 198 5.90 10.76 -15.47
N ALA A 199 6.20 12.06 -15.40
CA ALA A 199 7.56 12.54 -15.18
C ALA A 199 7.99 12.56 -13.71
N HIS A 200 7.03 12.66 -12.79
CA HIS A 200 7.31 12.79 -11.35
C HIS A 200 6.26 12.04 -10.53
N TRP A 201 6.73 11.34 -9.49
CA TRP A 201 5.85 10.75 -8.49
C TRP A 201 5.53 11.80 -7.42
N SER A 202 4.24 12.00 -7.15
CA SER A 202 3.74 12.89 -6.09
C SER A 202 2.48 12.29 -5.49
N TYR A 203 2.51 12.02 -4.18
CA TYR A 203 1.36 11.43 -3.49
C TYR A 203 0.14 12.36 -3.59
N ASN A 204 -0.91 11.89 -4.25
CA ASN A 204 -2.05 12.70 -4.64
C ASN A 204 -3.36 11.94 -4.45
N SER A 205 -4.02 12.17 -3.31
CA SER A 205 -5.33 11.58 -2.99
C SER A 205 -6.45 12.05 -3.93
N GLY A 206 -6.33 13.25 -4.51
CA GLY A 206 -7.29 13.75 -5.48
C GLY A 206 -7.37 12.91 -6.76
N GLY A 207 -6.23 12.36 -7.21
CA GLY A 207 -6.20 11.41 -8.32
C GLY A 207 -7.06 10.17 -8.07
N ILE A 208 -7.11 9.69 -6.83
CA ILE A 208 -7.95 8.54 -6.44
C ILE A 208 -9.44 8.90 -6.46
N GLU A 209 -9.80 10.12 -6.08
CA GLU A 209 -11.19 10.57 -6.19
C GLU A 209 -11.63 10.64 -7.68
N LEU A 210 -10.73 10.99 -8.59
CA LEU A 210 -11.02 10.91 -10.03
C LEU A 210 -11.21 9.47 -10.50
N LEU A 211 -10.49 8.47 -9.96
CA LEU A 211 -10.72 7.05 -10.28
C LEU A 211 -12.14 6.62 -9.89
N ALA A 212 -12.63 7.07 -8.72
CA ALA A 212 -14.02 6.82 -8.35
C ALA A 212 -15.00 7.45 -9.34
N GLY A 213 -14.75 8.69 -9.75
CA GLY A 213 -15.54 9.35 -10.78
C GLY A 213 -15.51 8.59 -12.11
N ILE A 214 -14.37 8.07 -12.53
CA ILE A 214 -14.23 7.26 -13.74
C ILE A 214 -15.10 6.01 -13.68
N ILE A 215 -15.09 5.28 -12.56
CA ILE A 215 -15.94 4.10 -12.36
C ILE A 215 -17.42 4.51 -12.46
N GLU A 216 -17.85 5.55 -11.77
CA GLU A 216 -19.24 5.99 -11.77
C GLU A 216 -19.70 6.45 -13.16
N GLN A 217 -18.83 7.15 -13.91
CA GLN A 217 -19.16 7.60 -15.27
C GLN A 217 -19.17 6.44 -16.28
N ALA A 218 -18.29 5.47 -16.15
CA ALA A 218 -18.19 4.33 -17.04
C ALA A 218 -19.31 3.31 -16.82
N THR A 219 -19.68 3.06 -15.55
CA THR A 219 -20.57 1.96 -15.17
C THR A 219 -22.01 2.39 -14.92
N GLY A 220 -22.22 3.63 -14.47
CA GLY A 220 -23.51 4.13 -13.97
C GLY A 220 -23.86 3.68 -12.54
N TYR A 221 -23.05 2.86 -11.92
CA TYR A 221 -23.17 2.52 -10.50
C TYR A 221 -22.61 3.65 -9.63
N SER A 222 -23.10 3.79 -8.38
CA SER A 222 -22.30 4.47 -7.37
C SER A 222 -21.07 3.64 -7.05
N ILE A 223 -19.97 4.28 -6.60
CA ILE A 223 -18.74 3.55 -6.23
C ILE A 223 -19.00 2.50 -5.14
N VAL A 224 -19.91 2.79 -4.22
CA VAL A 224 -20.27 1.90 -3.11
C VAL A 224 -21.04 0.68 -3.61
N ASP A 225 -22.00 0.88 -4.54
CA ASP A 225 -22.77 -0.23 -5.12
C ASP A 225 -21.88 -1.09 -6.03
N PHE A 226 -20.99 -0.47 -6.81
CA PHE A 226 -20.03 -1.19 -7.63
C PHE A 226 -19.08 -2.04 -6.78
N ALA A 227 -18.50 -1.45 -5.73
CA ALA A 227 -17.63 -2.18 -4.81
C ALA A 227 -18.35 -3.34 -4.12
N LYS A 228 -19.62 -3.11 -3.71
CA LYS A 228 -20.42 -4.14 -3.09
C LYS A 228 -20.68 -5.32 -4.01
N GLU A 229 -21.16 -5.06 -5.22
CA GLU A 229 -21.57 -6.09 -6.17
C GLU A 229 -20.38 -6.89 -6.72
N PHE A 230 -19.31 -6.19 -7.11
CA PHE A 230 -18.22 -6.81 -7.86
C PHE A 230 -17.00 -7.21 -7.03
N LEU A 231 -16.86 -6.69 -5.79
CA LEU A 231 -15.72 -7.02 -4.93
C LEU A 231 -16.15 -7.59 -3.57
N PHE A 232 -17.01 -6.88 -2.82
CA PHE A 232 -17.25 -7.22 -1.42
C PHE A 232 -18.14 -8.46 -1.27
N ASP A 233 -19.26 -8.53 -1.97
CA ASP A 233 -20.16 -9.70 -1.92
C ASP A 233 -19.46 -10.98 -2.38
N PRO A 234 -18.68 -10.99 -3.50
CA PRO A 234 -17.92 -12.15 -3.94
C PRO A 234 -16.95 -12.73 -2.91
N ILE A 235 -16.28 -11.88 -2.11
CA ILE A 235 -15.30 -12.33 -1.11
C ILE A 235 -15.87 -12.40 0.32
N GLY A 236 -17.20 -12.23 0.48
CA GLY A 236 -17.88 -12.37 1.76
C GLY A 236 -17.66 -11.22 2.73
N ILE A 237 -17.43 -9.99 2.26
CA ILE A 237 -17.42 -8.78 3.07
C ILE A 237 -18.84 -8.25 3.16
N ASP A 238 -19.52 -8.59 4.26
CA ASP A 238 -20.93 -8.27 4.52
C ASP A 238 -21.13 -6.99 5.33
N TYR A 239 -20.08 -6.48 5.96
CA TYR A 239 -20.13 -5.29 6.80
C TYR A 239 -19.02 -4.33 6.44
N PHE A 240 -19.39 -3.21 5.85
CA PHE A 240 -18.52 -2.10 5.54
C PHE A 240 -19.30 -0.78 5.59
N SER A 241 -18.59 0.33 5.69
CA SER A 241 -19.15 1.66 5.45
C SER A 241 -18.12 2.52 4.72
N TRP A 242 -18.62 3.46 3.95
CA TRP A 242 -17.77 4.40 3.22
C TRP A 242 -18.16 5.82 3.58
N TRP A 243 -17.19 6.63 3.90
CA TRP A 243 -17.44 8.01 4.30
C TRP A 243 -18.06 8.82 3.17
N TYR A 244 -19.27 9.29 3.39
CA TYR A 244 -19.98 10.20 2.50
C TYR A 244 -19.63 11.64 2.84
N VAL A 245 -19.20 12.45 1.85
CA VAL A 245 -18.79 13.85 2.01
C VAL A 245 -19.99 14.76 1.73
N PRO A 246 -20.65 15.31 2.76
CA PRO A 246 -21.90 16.05 2.56
C PRO A 246 -21.76 17.31 1.69
N ALA A 247 -20.57 17.92 1.68
CA ALA A 247 -20.31 19.14 0.92
C ALA A 247 -20.41 18.91 -0.60
N SER A 248 -19.89 17.78 -1.07
CA SER A 248 -19.86 17.43 -2.50
C SER A 248 -20.94 16.45 -2.93
N GLY A 249 -21.52 15.72 -1.99
CA GLY A 249 -22.44 14.63 -2.31
C GLY A 249 -21.74 13.37 -2.86
N GLN A 250 -20.43 13.25 -2.65
CA GLN A 250 -19.57 12.16 -3.15
C GLN A 250 -19.01 11.36 -1.98
N TYR A 251 -18.48 10.16 -2.25
CA TYR A 251 -17.79 9.35 -1.26
C TYR A 251 -16.29 9.66 -1.25
N GLY A 252 -15.67 9.67 -0.06
CA GLY A 252 -14.23 9.86 0.11
C GLY A 252 -13.46 8.58 -0.21
N CYS A 253 -13.05 8.41 -1.44
CA CYS A 253 -12.48 7.16 -1.96
C CYS A 253 -10.98 7.01 -1.76
N SER A 254 -10.32 8.08 -1.32
CA SER A 254 -8.88 8.02 -1.03
C SER A 254 -8.55 7.57 0.39
N GLY A 255 -9.56 7.49 1.30
CA GLY A 255 -9.30 7.12 2.70
C GLY A 255 -10.53 6.80 3.54
N GLY A 256 -11.73 6.81 2.97
CA GLY A 256 -12.99 6.79 3.72
C GLY A 256 -13.63 5.42 3.93
N LEU A 257 -13.01 4.32 3.51
CA LEU A 257 -13.53 2.98 3.71
C LEU A 257 -13.29 2.52 5.16
N ASN A 258 -14.32 1.90 5.75
CA ASN A 258 -14.26 1.29 7.08
C ASN A 258 -14.51 -0.20 6.96
N LEU A 259 -13.59 -1.01 7.49
CA LEU A 259 -13.66 -2.47 7.46
C LEU A 259 -13.25 -3.08 8.80
N ARG A 260 -13.74 -4.28 9.08
CA ARG A 260 -13.22 -5.11 10.17
C ARG A 260 -11.84 -5.67 9.78
N PRO A 261 -10.93 -5.93 10.72
CA PRO A 261 -9.61 -6.49 10.43
C PRO A 261 -9.68 -7.81 9.63
N ARG A 262 -10.64 -8.68 9.94
CA ARG A 262 -10.86 -9.94 9.20
C ARG A 262 -11.31 -9.73 7.76
N ASP A 263 -11.98 -8.60 7.45
CA ASP A 263 -12.40 -8.25 6.10
C ASP A 263 -11.23 -7.66 5.30
N MET A 264 -10.34 -6.90 5.97
CA MET A 264 -9.05 -6.50 5.37
C MET A 264 -8.20 -7.73 5.00
N ALA A 265 -8.21 -8.76 5.86
CA ALA A 265 -7.52 -10.02 5.56
C ALA A 265 -8.11 -10.76 4.35
N ARG A 266 -9.44 -10.72 4.12
CA ARG A 266 -10.07 -11.26 2.91
C ARG A 266 -9.54 -10.60 1.65
N PHE A 267 -9.41 -9.27 1.67
CA PHE A 267 -8.87 -8.53 0.53
C PHE A 267 -7.40 -8.89 0.26
N GLY A 268 -6.57 -8.94 1.29
CA GLY A 268 -5.18 -9.41 1.16
C GLY A 268 -5.10 -10.85 0.63
N TYR A 269 -5.99 -11.73 1.10
CA TYR A 269 -6.03 -13.12 0.68
C TYR A 269 -6.53 -13.29 -0.77
N LEU A 270 -7.45 -12.43 -1.24
CA LEU A 270 -7.80 -12.35 -2.66
C LEU A 270 -6.56 -12.05 -3.52
N TYR A 271 -5.77 -11.06 -3.14
CA TYR A 271 -4.54 -10.71 -3.85
C TYR A 271 -3.48 -11.79 -3.79
N LEU A 272 -3.32 -12.44 -2.62
CA LEU A 272 -2.40 -13.59 -2.45
C LEU A 272 -2.74 -14.74 -3.41
N ASN A 273 -4.03 -14.93 -3.72
CA ASN A 273 -4.50 -15.97 -4.63
C ASN A 273 -4.69 -15.48 -6.08
N GLY A 274 -3.96 -14.44 -6.49
CA GLY A 274 -3.99 -13.95 -7.87
C GLY A 274 -5.38 -13.48 -8.30
N GLY A 275 -6.18 -12.93 -7.38
CA GLY A 275 -7.53 -12.43 -7.64
C GLY A 275 -8.62 -13.50 -7.71
N THR A 276 -8.30 -14.75 -7.43
CA THR A 276 -9.26 -15.86 -7.35
C THR A 276 -9.84 -15.96 -5.95
N TRP A 277 -11.13 -16.22 -5.84
CA TRP A 277 -11.85 -16.51 -4.60
C TRP A 277 -12.86 -17.63 -4.82
N ASN A 278 -12.70 -18.74 -4.08
CA ASN A 278 -13.61 -19.90 -4.15
C ASN A 278 -13.94 -20.31 -5.61
N ASP A 279 -12.90 -20.58 -6.40
CA ASP A 279 -12.96 -20.96 -7.82
C ASP A 279 -13.52 -19.87 -8.77
N THR A 280 -13.77 -18.67 -8.26
CA THR A 280 -14.23 -17.53 -9.06
C THR A 280 -13.12 -16.50 -9.21
N GLN A 281 -12.81 -16.09 -10.44
CA GLN A 281 -11.91 -14.99 -10.69
C GLN A 281 -12.66 -13.68 -10.44
N VAL A 282 -12.36 -13.01 -9.32
CA VAL A 282 -12.97 -11.73 -8.93
C VAL A 282 -12.21 -10.55 -9.53
N ILE A 283 -10.89 -10.67 -9.60
CA ILE A 283 -9.98 -9.71 -10.27
C ILE A 283 -9.04 -10.54 -11.13
N SER A 284 -8.78 -10.17 -12.37
CA SER A 284 -7.87 -10.93 -13.22
C SER A 284 -6.47 -11.07 -12.58
N SER A 285 -5.84 -12.21 -12.79
CA SER A 285 -4.46 -12.42 -12.33
C SER A 285 -3.47 -11.48 -13.00
N GLU A 286 -3.79 -11.05 -14.23
CA GLU A 286 -3.04 -10.01 -14.93
C GLU A 286 -3.11 -8.68 -14.16
N TRP A 287 -4.30 -8.27 -13.70
CA TRP A 287 -4.43 -7.06 -12.89
C TRP A 287 -3.68 -7.15 -11.56
N VAL A 288 -3.82 -8.26 -10.82
CA VAL A 288 -3.05 -8.46 -9.59
C VAL A 288 -1.57 -8.31 -9.86
N ASN A 289 -1.06 -8.94 -10.92
CA ASN A 289 0.35 -8.90 -11.27
C ASN A 289 0.82 -7.47 -11.65
N VAL A 290 0.08 -6.76 -12.52
CA VAL A 290 0.51 -5.40 -12.94
C VAL A 290 0.33 -4.39 -11.83
N SER A 291 -0.74 -4.49 -11.02
CA SER A 291 -1.01 -3.51 -9.95
C SER A 291 0.00 -3.56 -8.81
N THR A 292 0.61 -4.71 -8.57
CA THR A 292 1.62 -4.92 -7.52
C THR A 292 3.07 -4.78 -8.00
N GLN A 293 3.30 -4.49 -9.30
CA GLN A 293 4.62 -4.10 -9.80
C GLN A 293 4.98 -2.70 -9.30
N MET A 294 6.26 -2.48 -9.04
CA MET A 294 6.77 -1.20 -8.56
C MET A 294 7.28 -0.36 -9.73
N TYR A 295 6.58 0.74 -10.02
CA TYR A 295 6.85 1.63 -11.15
C TYR A 295 7.69 2.83 -10.78
N TYR A 296 7.58 3.29 -9.53
CA TYR A 296 8.26 4.50 -9.06
C TYR A 296 9.02 4.26 -7.76
N ASP A 297 10.23 4.80 -7.70
CA ASP A 297 10.93 5.07 -6.45
C ASP A 297 10.33 6.35 -5.85
N THR A 298 9.85 6.28 -4.63
CA THR A 298 9.17 7.40 -3.96
C THR A 298 10.16 8.41 -3.35
N GLY A 299 11.46 8.14 -3.43
CA GLY A 299 12.49 8.92 -2.74
C GLY A 299 12.57 8.61 -1.23
N SER A 300 11.76 7.68 -0.73
CA SER A 300 11.84 7.07 0.59
C SER A 300 12.41 5.65 0.46
N TRP A 301 12.26 4.82 1.49
CA TRP A 301 12.67 3.42 1.39
C TRP A 301 11.61 2.50 0.74
N HIS A 302 10.49 3.06 0.24
CA HIS A 302 9.46 2.33 -0.47
C HIS A 302 9.45 2.65 -1.97
N HIS A 303 8.99 1.69 -2.75
CA HIS A 303 8.58 1.84 -4.14
C HIS A 303 7.06 1.80 -4.24
N TYR A 304 6.51 2.28 -5.37
CA TYR A 304 5.06 2.42 -5.57
C TYR A 304 4.58 1.80 -6.88
N GLY A 305 3.52 1.00 -6.76
CA GLY A 305 2.80 0.38 -7.87
C GLY A 305 1.49 1.10 -8.20
N TYR A 306 0.44 0.36 -8.58
CA TYR A 306 -0.92 0.90 -8.70
C TYR A 306 -1.57 0.94 -7.32
N THR A 307 -1.20 1.93 -6.53
CA THR A 307 -1.60 2.16 -5.14
C THR A 307 -1.11 1.13 -4.11
N TRP A 308 -0.26 0.22 -4.53
CA TRP A 308 0.45 -0.70 -3.66
C TRP A 308 1.87 -0.19 -3.38
N TRP A 309 2.35 -0.45 -2.19
CA TRP A 309 3.70 -0.13 -1.76
C TRP A 309 4.55 -1.40 -1.75
N GLY A 310 5.84 -1.28 -1.97
CA GLY A 310 6.79 -2.38 -1.88
C GLY A 310 8.11 -1.91 -1.30
N VAL A 311 8.80 -2.80 -0.61
CA VAL A 311 10.11 -2.55 0.00
C VAL A 311 11.20 -3.14 -0.90
N PRO A 312 12.18 -2.35 -1.37
CA PRO A 312 13.28 -2.86 -2.18
C PRO A 312 14.00 -4.04 -1.51
N GLY A 313 14.17 -5.13 -2.25
CA GLY A 313 14.83 -6.34 -1.74
C GLY A 313 13.89 -7.34 -1.07
N TYR A 314 12.61 -7.02 -0.94
CA TYR A 314 11.56 -7.94 -0.48
C TYR A 314 10.59 -8.23 -1.62
N THR A 315 9.92 -9.38 -1.54
CA THR A 315 8.91 -9.81 -2.52
C THR A 315 7.49 -9.52 -2.09
N PHE A 316 7.27 -9.09 -0.85
CA PHE A 316 5.98 -8.69 -0.37
C PHE A 316 5.59 -7.28 -0.84
N TYR A 317 4.30 -7.03 -0.90
CA TYR A 317 3.71 -5.73 -1.14
C TYR A 317 2.64 -5.43 -0.10
N GLU A 318 2.32 -4.14 0.07
CA GLU A 318 1.42 -3.71 1.12
C GLU A 318 0.47 -2.59 0.70
N ALA A 319 -0.74 -2.60 1.27
CA ALA A 319 -1.61 -1.43 1.35
C ALA A 319 -1.34 -0.72 2.67
N THR A 320 -1.11 0.61 2.61
CA THR A 320 -0.70 1.42 3.75
C THR A 320 -1.67 2.57 3.98
N GLY A 321 -2.05 2.78 5.24
CA GLY A 321 -2.89 3.89 5.68
C GLY A 321 -2.39 4.51 6.98
N HIS A 322 -2.73 5.78 7.19
CA HIS A 322 -2.41 6.52 8.42
C HIS A 322 -2.70 5.71 9.68
N TYR A 323 -1.94 5.95 10.74
CA TYR A 323 -2.09 5.34 12.06
C TYR A 323 -1.85 3.83 12.07
N GLU A 324 -1.01 3.29 11.16
CA GLU A 324 -0.69 1.85 11.06
C GLU A 324 -1.89 0.98 10.66
N GLN A 325 -2.67 1.44 9.69
CA GLN A 325 -3.58 0.56 8.96
C GLN A 325 -2.77 -0.12 7.86
N LYS A 326 -2.63 -1.43 7.90
CA LYS A 326 -1.75 -2.17 6.97
C LYS A 326 -2.37 -3.48 6.53
N ILE A 327 -2.17 -3.83 5.25
CA ILE A 327 -2.41 -5.16 4.69
C ILE A 327 -1.13 -5.56 3.95
N TYR A 328 -0.39 -6.49 4.49
CA TYR A 328 0.77 -7.09 3.85
C TYR A 328 0.37 -8.37 3.14
N VAL A 329 0.87 -8.55 1.94
CA VAL A 329 0.73 -9.79 1.17
C VAL A 329 2.12 -10.32 0.87
N LEU A 330 2.41 -11.51 1.35
CA LEU A 330 3.71 -12.18 1.25
C LEU A 330 3.55 -13.44 0.37
N PRO A 331 3.66 -13.32 -0.96
CA PRO A 331 3.37 -14.43 -1.87
C PRO A 331 4.31 -15.64 -1.71
N GLU A 332 5.57 -15.40 -1.41
CA GLU A 332 6.55 -16.50 -1.25
C GLU A 332 6.33 -17.31 0.02
N GLU A 333 5.80 -16.67 1.07
CA GLU A 333 5.52 -17.30 2.37
C GLU A 333 4.10 -17.88 2.44
N ASP A 334 3.23 -17.53 1.48
CA ASP A 334 1.79 -17.80 1.50
C ASP A 334 1.10 -17.21 2.76
N ILE A 335 1.40 -15.94 3.03
CA ILE A 335 0.96 -15.24 4.23
C ILE A 335 0.29 -13.90 3.88
N VAL A 336 -0.78 -13.57 4.63
CA VAL A 336 -1.33 -12.21 4.73
C VAL A 336 -1.21 -11.74 6.16
N VAL A 337 -0.78 -10.49 6.35
CA VAL A 337 -0.74 -9.85 7.67
C VAL A 337 -1.55 -8.58 7.65
N VAL A 338 -2.39 -8.40 8.66
CA VAL A 338 -3.17 -7.17 8.84
C VAL A 338 -2.84 -6.55 10.18
N PHE A 339 -2.59 -5.25 10.16
CA PHE A 339 -2.55 -4.42 11.35
C PHE A 339 -3.59 -3.32 11.26
N THR A 340 -4.20 -3.01 12.40
CA THR A 340 -4.91 -1.76 12.60
C THR A 340 -4.35 -1.08 13.84
N GLY A 341 -4.23 0.24 13.81
CA GLY A 341 -3.57 0.98 14.87
C GLY A 341 -4.10 2.41 15.05
N ASN A 342 -3.44 3.13 15.94
CA ASN A 342 -3.65 4.54 16.18
C ASN A 342 -2.31 5.23 16.52
N ILE A 343 -1.25 4.86 15.80
CA ILE A 343 0.10 5.44 15.97
C ILE A 343 0.17 6.69 15.10
N PRO A 344 0.50 7.86 15.64
CA PRO A 344 0.73 9.07 14.85
C PRO A 344 1.87 8.90 13.84
N ASP A 345 1.72 9.49 12.63
CA ASP A 345 2.71 9.34 11.54
C ASP A 345 4.09 9.95 11.84
N GLU A 346 4.18 10.79 12.86
CA GLU A 346 5.44 11.41 13.31
C GLU A 346 6.29 10.45 14.16
N ASP A 347 5.69 9.34 14.59
CA ASP A 347 6.32 8.35 15.43
C ASP A 347 6.94 7.21 14.60
N TRP A 348 7.56 6.27 15.30
CA TRP A 348 8.10 5.06 14.71
C TRP A 348 7.00 4.12 14.20
N HIS A 349 7.16 3.57 12.98
CA HIS A 349 6.26 2.62 12.34
C HIS A 349 6.71 1.17 12.61
N PRO A 350 6.15 0.49 13.60
CA PRO A 350 6.63 -0.81 14.05
C PRO A 350 6.20 -1.99 13.17
N THR A 351 5.15 -1.82 12.35
CA THR A 351 4.52 -2.96 11.66
C THR A 351 5.40 -3.57 10.60
N ASP A 352 6.19 -2.78 9.85
CA ASP A 352 7.18 -3.29 8.92
C ASP A 352 8.23 -4.15 9.63
N TYR A 353 8.72 -3.67 10.79
CA TYR A 353 9.64 -4.42 11.63
C TYR A 353 9.00 -5.73 12.13
N PHE A 354 7.73 -5.71 12.55
CA PHE A 354 7.05 -6.92 13.01
C PHE A 354 6.91 -7.97 11.91
N VAL A 355 6.60 -7.54 10.67
CA VAL A 355 6.53 -8.45 9.53
C VAL A 355 7.91 -9.04 9.23
N MET A 356 8.94 -8.21 9.10
CA MET A 356 10.29 -8.64 8.73
C MET A 356 10.94 -9.51 9.82
N GLU A 357 10.82 -9.11 11.08
CA GLU A 357 11.55 -9.78 12.18
C GLU A 357 10.76 -10.93 12.82
N TYR A 358 9.43 -10.85 12.84
CA TYR A 358 8.66 -11.87 13.53
C TYR A 358 7.87 -12.77 12.59
N VAL A 359 7.16 -12.21 11.61
CA VAL A 359 6.30 -13.05 10.75
C VAL A 359 7.14 -13.88 9.79
N ILE A 360 8.09 -13.26 9.07
CA ILE A 360 8.95 -13.96 8.11
C ILE A 360 9.85 -14.97 8.84
N ASN A 361 10.43 -14.60 9.98
CA ASN A 361 11.28 -15.49 10.77
C ASN A 361 10.49 -16.62 11.47
N ALA A 362 9.18 -16.46 11.68
CA ALA A 362 8.35 -17.52 12.23
C ALA A 362 8.14 -18.66 11.25
N LYS A 363 8.26 -18.42 9.93
CA LYS A 363 8.11 -19.46 8.90
C LYS A 363 9.24 -20.47 8.99
N LEU A 364 8.92 -21.71 9.36
CA LEU A 364 9.88 -22.80 9.54
C LEU A 364 10.22 -23.43 8.18
N GLU A 365 11.16 -22.84 7.44
CA GLU A 365 11.76 -23.50 6.26
C GLU A 365 13.25 -23.78 6.51
N GLY A 366 13.62 -25.07 6.41
CA GLY A 366 15.00 -25.47 6.42
C GLY A 366 15.71 -25.01 5.14
N GLY A 367 16.59 -24.01 5.25
CA GLY A 367 17.50 -23.58 4.18
C GLY A 367 17.49 -22.12 3.80
N ARG A 368 16.52 -21.30 4.25
CA ARG A 368 16.50 -19.83 3.96
C ARG A 368 17.28 -18.96 4.94
N LEU A 369 17.70 -19.50 6.07
CA LEU A 369 18.45 -18.77 7.12
C LEU A 369 19.76 -18.15 6.62
N ASP A 370 20.42 -18.73 5.63
CA ASP A 370 21.71 -18.23 5.13
C ASP A 370 21.60 -16.94 4.32
N ASN A 371 20.48 -16.72 3.61
CA ASN A 371 20.25 -15.50 2.83
C ASN A 371 19.75 -14.33 3.69
N LEU A 372 18.92 -14.61 4.71
CA LEU A 372 18.43 -13.61 5.67
C LEU A 372 19.53 -13.08 6.59
N LEU A 373 20.52 -13.90 6.95
CA LEU A 373 21.68 -13.47 7.73
C LEU A 373 22.53 -12.43 6.98
N ILE A 374 22.62 -12.52 5.67
CA ILE A 374 23.39 -11.57 4.83
C ILE A 374 22.65 -10.22 4.74
N ILE A 375 21.32 -10.24 4.65
CA ILE A 375 20.49 -9.02 4.57
C ILE A 375 20.46 -8.31 5.95
N ASN A 376 20.30 -9.04 7.04
CA ASN A 376 20.33 -8.49 8.40
C ASN A 376 21.68 -7.86 8.77
N LEU A 377 22.80 -8.41 8.33
CA LEU A 377 24.13 -7.79 8.52
C LEU A 377 24.29 -6.47 7.77
N SER A 378 23.64 -6.32 6.62
CA SER A 378 23.68 -5.09 5.83
C SER A 378 22.81 -3.99 6.45
N LEU A 379 21.65 -4.32 7.00
CA LEU A 379 20.75 -3.38 7.70
C LEU A 379 21.31 -2.95 9.05
N LEU A 380 21.95 -3.83 9.83
CA LEU A 380 22.63 -3.47 11.08
C LEU A 380 23.77 -2.47 10.86
N LEU A 381 24.46 -2.53 9.71
CA LEU A 381 25.50 -1.56 9.36
C LEU A 381 24.96 -0.17 9.04
N VAL A 382 23.71 -0.06 8.58
CA VAL A 382 23.04 1.23 8.30
C VAL A 382 22.49 1.87 9.57
N ILE A 383 22.06 1.07 10.56
CA ILE A 383 21.49 1.58 11.82
C ILE A 383 22.60 2.04 12.80
N VAL A 384 23.83 1.53 12.66
CA VAL A 384 24.95 1.84 13.60
C VAL A 384 25.78 3.05 13.16
N LEU A 385 25.55 3.61 11.97
CA LEU A 385 26.19 4.87 11.60
C LEU A 385 25.49 6.03 12.31
N PRO A 386 26.19 6.80 13.17
CA PRO A 386 25.59 7.95 13.83
C PRO A 386 25.18 8.97 12.78
N ILE A 387 23.88 9.25 12.69
CA ILE A 387 23.36 10.35 11.91
C ILE A 387 24.02 11.63 12.43
N PRO A 388 24.80 12.37 11.63
CA PRO A 388 25.30 13.65 12.08
C PRO A 388 24.11 14.57 12.32
N ALA A 389 23.96 15.03 13.58
CA ALA A 389 22.96 16.01 13.95
C ALA A 389 23.14 17.27 13.09
N ILE A 390 22.33 17.40 12.05
CA ILE A 390 22.22 18.63 11.29
C ILE A 390 21.42 19.59 12.16
N ALA A 391 22.14 20.47 12.86
CA ALA A 391 21.57 21.57 13.62
C ALA A 391 20.90 22.56 12.65
N ILE A 392 19.58 22.44 12.51
CA ILE A 392 18.78 23.44 11.82
C ILE A 392 18.79 24.70 12.71
N ARG A 393 19.64 25.67 12.38
CA ARG A 393 19.58 27.01 12.94
C ARG A 393 18.31 27.71 12.44
N ARG A 394 17.29 27.80 13.30
CA ARG A 394 16.22 28.78 13.14
C ARG A 394 16.83 30.18 13.05
N ARG A 395 16.66 30.87 11.93
CA ARG A 395 16.75 32.31 11.86
C ARG A 395 15.32 32.85 11.86
N TYR A 396 14.92 33.40 13.02
CA TYR A 396 13.90 34.47 13.10
C TYR A 396 14.65 35.78 13.19
N SER A 397 14.41 36.64 12.28
CA SER A 397 14.36 38.12 12.43
C SER A 397 13.63 38.68 11.23
#